data_0f2a5790e6e04615f546100e487768eb
#
_entry.id   0f2a5790e6e04615f546100e487768eb
#
_cell.length_a   1.000
_cell.length_b   1.000
_cell.length_c   1.000
_cell.angle_alpha   90.00
_cell.angle_beta   90.00
_cell.angle_gamma   90.00
#
_symmetry.space_group_name_H-M   'P 1'
#
loop_
_entity.id
_entity.type
_entity.pdbx_description
1 polymer ?
#
loop_
_entity_poly.entity_id
_entity_poly.type
_entity_poly.pdbx_seq_one_letter_code
_entity_poly.pdbx_strand_id
1 'polypeptide(L)'
;AEKTMMEKPTPSGYLPIDGIVAYDNAVKGLVFGADSEPVQSGRVATVQAIGGTGGLKIGADFLKKVSPDAKVLISDPSWENHRALFANAGFEVGTYAYYDAEKRGVNFDGMLASLNAAAPGTIVVLHACCHNPTGYDITPAQWDQVITTVKARNLTAFLDMAYQGFGHGIQEDGAVIQKFVASGLSFFVSTSFSKSFSLYGERVGGLSVLCADKEETSRVLSQLKIVIRTNYSNPPTHGGAIVAGVLGNPELRALWESELGEMRVRIKAMRQKLVDGLKAAGIAQEMSFITTQIGMLSYSGLSKDQMVRLRTEFGVYG
;
A
#
# COMPACT_ATOMS: atom_id res chain seq x y z
N ALA A 1 -16.03 -18.86 -1.55
CA ALA A 1 -14.89 -19.21 -0.69
C ALA A 1 -15.36 -19.70 0.67
N GLU A 2 -16.08 -18.91 1.47
CA GLU A 2 -16.54 -19.31 2.84
C GLU A 2 -17.36 -20.60 2.83
N LYS A 3 -18.33 -20.73 1.93
CA LYS A 3 -19.14 -21.95 1.80
C LYS A 3 -18.25 -23.19 1.60
N THR A 4 -17.24 -23.10 0.75
CA THR A 4 -16.28 -24.21 0.52
C THR A 4 -15.46 -24.52 1.77
N MET A 5 -15.08 -23.50 2.55
CA MET A 5 -14.37 -23.67 3.83
C MET A 5 -15.26 -24.36 4.87
N MET A 6 -16.55 -24.05 4.92
CA MET A 6 -17.51 -24.69 5.82
C MET A 6 -17.76 -26.15 5.45
N GLU A 7 -17.76 -26.48 4.16
CA GLU A 7 -17.94 -27.86 3.65
C GLU A 7 -16.72 -28.73 3.93
N LYS A 8 -15.54 -28.14 4.12
CA LYS A 8 -14.27 -28.84 4.40
C LYS A 8 -13.59 -28.24 5.63
N PRO A 9 -14.15 -28.45 6.83
CA PRO A 9 -13.58 -27.86 8.04
C PRO A 9 -12.17 -28.41 8.29
N THR A 10 -11.26 -27.50 8.59
CA THR A 10 -9.89 -27.84 9.00
C THR A 10 -9.72 -27.64 10.50
N PRO A 11 -8.80 -28.35 11.17
CA PRO A 11 -8.51 -28.11 12.58
C PRO A 11 -8.11 -26.66 12.84
N SER A 12 -8.62 -26.07 13.93
CA SER A 12 -8.28 -24.69 14.37
C SER A 12 -6.93 -24.63 15.07
N GLY A 13 -5.88 -25.17 14.45
CA GLY A 13 -4.52 -25.10 14.95
C GLY A 13 -3.85 -23.77 14.59
N TYR A 14 -2.69 -23.49 15.21
CA TYR A 14 -1.86 -22.36 14.82
C TYR A 14 -1.37 -22.49 13.38
N LEU A 15 -1.40 -21.39 12.64
CA LEU A 15 -0.73 -21.32 11.34
C LEU A 15 0.79 -21.33 11.49
N PRO A 16 1.53 -21.64 10.41
CA PRO A 16 2.94 -21.28 10.33
C PRO A 16 3.15 -19.79 10.62
N ILE A 17 4.31 -19.42 11.13
CA ILE A 17 4.64 -18.03 11.51
C ILE A 17 4.49 -17.09 10.33
N ASP A 18 4.87 -17.52 9.12
CA ASP A 18 4.75 -16.77 7.87
C ASP A 18 3.35 -16.81 7.25
N GLY A 19 2.43 -17.61 7.79
CA GLY A 19 1.05 -17.65 7.34
C GLY A 19 0.68 -18.86 6.48
N ILE A 20 -0.39 -18.74 5.71
CA ILE A 20 -0.91 -19.77 4.83
C ILE A 20 -0.08 -19.78 3.54
N VAL A 21 0.56 -20.89 3.19
CA VAL A 21 1.41 -21.01 1.99
C VAL A 21 0.65 -20.65 0.70
N ALA A 22 -0.60 -21.07 0.58
CA ALA A 22 -1.43 -20.74 -0.59
C ALA A 22 -1.73 -19.22 -0.66
N TYR A 23 -1.90 -18.57 0.50
CA TYR A 23 -2.06 -17.12 0.59
C TYR A 23 -0.78 -16.39 0.15
N ASP A 24 0.36 -16.76 0.71
CA ASP A 24 1.64 -16.11 0.40
C ASP A 24 1.98 -16.23 -1.09
N ASN A 25 1.71 -17.39 -1.70
CA ASN A 25 1.89 -17.59 -3.13
C ASN A 25 0.91 -16.77 -3.98
N ALA A 26 -0.36 -16.69 -3.57
CA ALA A 26 -1.37 -15.89 -4.25
C ALA A 26 -1.05 -14.37 -4.20
N VAL A 27 -0.63 -13.88 -3.03
CA VAL A 27 -0.19 -12.48 -2.85
C VAL A 27 1.05 -12.18 -3.67
N LYS A 28 2.04 -13.06 -3.64
CA LYS A 28 3.26 -12.96 -4.45
C LYS A 28 2.93 -12.87 -5.94
N GLY A 29 2.04 -13.72 -6.42
CA GLY A 29 1.56 -13.71 -7.81
C GLY A 29 0.76 -12.45 -8.16
N LEU A 30 -0.04 -11.93 -7.24
CA LEU A 30 -0.81 -10.69 -7.45
C LEU A 30 0.11 -9.47 -7.56
N VAL A 31 1.12 -9.39 -6.70
CA VAL A 31 2.02 -8.22 -6.59
C VAL A 31 3.09 -8.21 -7.68
N PHE A 32 3.72 -9.35 -7.91
CA PHE A 32 4.89 -9.44 -8.82
C PHE A 32 4.57 -10.10 -10.17
N GLY A 33 3.42 -10.74 -10.31
CA GLY A 33 3.09 -11.60 -11.44
C GLY A 33 3.57 -13.04 -11.21
N ALA A 34 2.65 -14.01 -11.29
CA ALA A 34 2.97 -15.42 -10.98
C ALA A 34 4.10 -15.99 -11.84
N ASP A 35 4.16 -15.58 -13.12
CA ASP A 35 5.14 -16.05 -14.10
C ASP A 35 6.37 -15.15 -14.22
N SER A 36 6.48 -14.12 -13.37
CA SER A 36 7.60 -13.18 -13.41
C SER A 36 8.92 -13.83 -12.96
N GLU A 37 10.03 -13.33 -13.50
CA GLU A 37 11.38 -13.83 -13.14
C GLU A 37 11.61 -13.88 -11.63
N PRO A 38 11.34 -12.80 -10.86
CA PRO A 38 11.65 -12.82 -9.42
C PRO A 38 10.82 -13.84 -8.64
N VAL A 39 9.60 -14.16 -9.08
CA VAL A 39 8.78 -15.21 -8.47
C VAL A 39 9.32 -16.60 -8.84
N GLN A 40 9.61 -16.84 -10.11
CA GLN A 40 10.07 -18.14 -10.60
C GLN A 40 11.47 -18.50 -10.11
N SER A 41 12.35 -17.50 -9.97
CA SER A 41 13.70 -17.68 -9.41
C SER A 41 13.75 -17.78 -7.87
N GLY A 42 12.61 -17.52 -7.20
CA GLY A 42 12.52 -17.60 -5.74
C GLY A 42 13.14 -16.41 -5.00
N ARG A 43 13.22 -15.24 -5.65
CA ARG A 43 13.79 -14.01 -5.08
C ARG A 43 12.80 -13.16 -4.26
N VAL A 44 11.57 -13.60 -4.08
CA VAL A 44 10.54 -12.87 -3.33
C VAL A 44 10.20 -13.58 -2.03
N ALA A 45 10.53 -12.99 -0.90
CA ALA A 45 10.00 -13.38 0.40
C ALA A 45 8.62 -12.73 0.59
N THR A 46 7.59 -13.53 0.85
CA THR A 46 6.24 -13.02 1.17
C THR A 46 5.75 -13.68 2.44
N VAL A 47 5.17 -12.88 3.34
CA VAL A 47 4.58 -13.33 4.60
C VAL A 47 3.19 -12.73 4.77
N GLN A 48 2.26 -13.51 5.29
CA GLN A 48 0.95 -13.03 5.72
C GLN A 48 1.10 -12.12 6.94
N ALA A 49 0.38 -10.99 6.95
CA ALA A 49 0.43 -10.01 8.03
C ALA A 49 -0.98 -9.63 8.49
N ILE A 50 -1.08 -9.04 9.69
CA ILE A 50 -2.33 -8.55 10.27
C ILE A 50 -2.74 -7.20 9.66
N GLY A 51 -3.18 -7.23 8.41
CA GLY A 51 -3.48 -6.08 7.57
C GLY A 51 -2.22 -5.39 7.03
N GLY A 52 -2.40 -4.31 6.26
CA GLY A 52 -1.30 -3.50 5.75
C GLY A 52 -0.45 -2.89 6.87
N THR A 53 -1.09 -2.44 7.96
CA THR A 53 -0.37 -1.96 9.15
C THR A 53 0.59 -3.01 9.69
N GLY A 54 0.15 -4.27 9.78
CA GLY A 54 1.02 -5.38 10.19
C GLY A 54 2.19 -5.58 9.24
N GLY A 55 1.96 -5.52 7.92
CA GLY A 55 3.02 -5.63 6.92
C GLY A 55 4.06 -4.51 7.05
N LEU A 56 3.61 -3.26 7.19
CA LEU A 56 4.49 -2.12 7.43
C LEU A 56 5.28 -2.27 8.73
N LYS A 57 4.63 -2.70 9.82
CA LYS A 57 5.28 -2.86 11.13
C LYS A 57 6.35 -3.94 11.12
N ILE A 58 6.06 -5.10 10.53
CA ILE A 58 7.04 -6.19 10.38
C ILE A 58 8.25 -5.70 9.58
N GLY A 59 8.00 -5.01 8.46
CA GLY A 59 9.06 -4.45 7.62
C GLY A 59 9.90 -3.41 8.36
N ALA A 60 9.25 -2.52 9.12
CA ALA A 60 9.94 -1.51 9.92
C ALA A 60 10.82 -2.14 11.01
N ASP A 61 10.31 -3.11 11.76
CA ASP A 61 11.07 -3.81 12.79
C ASP A 61 12.24 -4.63 12.22
N PHE A 62 12.03 -5.26 11.05
CA PHE A 62 13.10 -5.93 10.32
C PHE A 62 14.18 -4.94 9.87
N LEU A 63 13.78 -3.83 9.24
CA LEU A 63 14.72 -2.80 8.79
C LEU A 63 15.49 -2.17 9.96
N LYS A 64 14.88 -2.02 11.13
CA LYS A 64 15.59 -1.52 12.32
C LYS A 64 16.70 -2.47 12.78
N LYS A 65 16.54 -3.77 12.57
CA LYS A 65 17.60 -4.75 12.90
C LYS A 65 18.75 -4.70 11.92
N VAL A 66 18.47 -4.53 10.62
CA VAL A 66 19.50 -4.61 9.58
C VAL A 66 20.10 -3.25 9.21
N SER A 67 19.42 -2.17 9.53
CA SER A 67 19.83 -0.78 9.25
C SER A 67 19.49 0.14 10.44
N PRO A 68 20.09 -0.08 11.63
CA PRO A 68 19.67 0.56 12.88
C PRO A 68 19.80 2.09 12.86
N ASP A 69 20.73 2.63 12.08
CA ASP A 69 21.02 4.07 12.01
C ASP A 69 20.32 4.78 10.83
N ALA A 70 19.54 4.04 10.03
CA ALA A 70 18.80 4.61 8.92
C ALA A 70 17.76 5.62 9.41
N LYS A 71 17.55 6.68 8.61
CA LYS A 71 16.40 7.57 8.77
C LYS A 71 15.25 7.09 7.89
N VAL A 72 14.04 7.52 8.19
CA VAL A 72 12.85 7.24 7.39
C VAL A 72 12.29 8.55 6.86
N LEU A 73 11.94 8.58 5.59
CA LEU A 73 11.20 9.67 4.97
C LEU A 73 9.82 9.18 4.53
N ILE A 74 8.80 9.94 4.89
CA ILE A 74 7.41 9.76 4.46
C ILE A 74 6.97 10.97 3.65
N SER A 75 5.93 10.86 2.82
CA SER A 75 5.40 12.01 2.07
C SER A 75 4.82 13.09 3.01
N ASP A 76 4.79 14.34 2.55
CA ASP A 76 4.12 15.44 3.22
C ASP A 76 2.96 15.97 2.34
N PRO A 77 1.69 15.75 2.73
CA PRO A 77 1.21 14.92 3.83
C PRO A 77 1.34 13.42 3.54
N SER A 78 1.13 12.59 4.56
CA SER A 78 1.10 11.13 4.45
C SER A 78 -0.07 10.56 5.26
N TRP A 79 -0.34 9.27 5.11
CA TRP A 79 -1.21 8.57 6.04
C TRP A 79 -0.63 8.71 7.46
N GLU A 80 -1.46 9.19 8.38
CA GLU A 80 -1.01 9.61 9.72
C GLU A 80 -0.23 8.52 10.48
N ASN A 81 -0.60 7.26 10.27
CA ASN A 81 0.02 6.14 10.97
C ASN A 81 1.45 5.82 10.49
N HIS A 82 1.87 6.27 9.31
CA HIS A 82 3.23 6.04 8.83
C HIS A 82 4.27 6.58 9.82
N ARG A 83 4.09 7.83 10.28
CA ARG A 83 5.03 8.46 11.23
C ARG A 83 5.09 7.69 12.54
N ALA A 84 3.94 7.40 13.14
CA ALA A 84 3.86 6.72 14.43
C ALA A 84 4.44 5.30 14.35
N LEU A 85 4.15 4.57 13.28
CA LEU A 85 4.59 3.20 13.07
C LEU A 85 6.11 3.09 12.97
N PHE A 86 6.75 3.91 12.13
CA PHE A 86 8.21 3.90 11.99
C PHE A 86 8.92 4.50 13.19
N ALA A 87 8.36 5.54 13.83
CA ALA A 87 8.89 6.08 15.08
C ALA A 87 8.85 5.04 16.21
N ASN A 88 7.75 4.28 16.34
CA ASN A 88 7.63 3.20 17.32
C ASN A 88 8.54 1.99 17.02
N ALA A 89 9.00 1.84 15.78
CA ALA A 89 10.05 0.89 15.44
C ALA A 89 11.47 1.40 15.81
N GLY A 90 11.58 2.66 16.27
CA GLY A 90 12.82 3.28 16.73
C GLY A 90 13.55 4.12 15.67
N PHE A 91 12.89 4.52 14.59
CA PHE A 91 13.47 5.38 13.57
C PHE A 91 13.20 6.87 13.82
N GLU A 92 14.15 7.70 13.43
CA GLU A 92 13.90 9.12 13.17
C GLU A 92 13.12 9.26 11.86
N VAL A 93 11.94 9.92 11.90
CA VAL A 93 11.04 10.06 10.76
C VAL A 93 10.97 11.51 10.30
N GLY A 94 11.51 11.79 9.13
CA GLY A 94 11.37 13.04 8.39
C GLY A 94 10.34 12.94 7.28
N THR A 95 10.28 13.98 6.44
CA THR A 95 9.35 14.04 5.30
C THR A 95 10.08 14.40 4.01
N TYR A 96 9.49 13.99 2.89
CA TYR A 96 9.79 14.53 1.58
C TYR A 96 8.59 15.31 1.04
N ALA A 97 8.84 16.39 0.30
CA ALA A 97 7.77 17.18 -0.30
C ALA A 97 6.94 16.31 -1.26
N TYR A 98 5.62 16.43 -1.19
CA TYR A 98 4.72 15.65 -2.05
C TYR A 98 3.55 16.45 -2.60
N TYR A 99 2.83 17.21 -1.78
CA TYR A 99 1.63 17.93 -2.19
C TYR A 99 1.89 19.43 -2.36
N ASP A 100 1.38 19.98 -3.45
CA ASP A 100 1.33 21.43 -3.71
C ASP A 100 -0.12 21.90 -3.57
N ALA A 101 -0.40 22.63 -2.51
CA ALA A 101 -1.74 23.11 -2.20
C ALA A 101 -2.23 24.21 -3.19
N GLU A 102 -1.31 25.00 -3.75
CA GLU A 102 -1.65 26.06 -4.70
C GLU A 102 -2.03 25.46 -6.06
N LYS A 103 -1.26 24.48 -6.52
CA LYS A 103 -1.49 23.79 -7.79
C LYS A 103 -2.51 22.65 -7.67
N ARG A 104 -2.85 22.25 -6.43
CA ARG A 104 -3.71 21.09 -6.13
C ARG A 104 -3.24 19.84 -6.86
N GLY A 105 -1.99 19.46 -6.60
CA GLY A 105 -1.34 18.34 -7.28
C GLY A 105 -0.04 17.93 -6.60
N VAL A 106 0.74 17.10 -7.27
CA VAL A 106 2.03 16.65 -6.74
C VAL A 106 3.09 17.73 -6.96
N ASN A 107 3.82 18.06 -5.90
CA ASN A 107 5.07 18.84 -5.96
C ASN A 107 6.23 17.92 -6.33
N PHE A 108 6.28 17.52 -7.59
CA PHE A 108 7.24 16.51 -8.03
C PHE A 108 8.69 16.98 -7.96
N ASP A 109 8.96 18.24 -8.30
CA ASP A 109 10.32 18.81 -8.21
C ASP A 109 10.81 18.85 -6.75
N GLY A 110 9.93 19.22 -5.83
CA GLY A 110 10.21 19.19 -4.40
C GLY A 110 10.43 17.76 -3.88
N MET A 111 9.66 16.79 -4.38
CA MET A 111 9.86 15.38 -4.06
C MET A 111 11.26 14.92 -4.49
N LEU A 112 11.64 15.13 -5.74
CA LEU A 112 12.98 14.75 -6.24
C LEU A 112 14.10 15.46 -5.50
N ALA A 113 13.94 16.76 -5.20
CA ALA A 113 14.92 17.51 -4.42
C ALA A 113 15.12 16.90 -3.03
N SER A 114 14.02 16.55 -2.34
CA SER A 114 14.06 15.90 -1.03
C SER A 114 14.76 14.54 -1.08
N LEU A 115 14.45 13.70 -2.08
CA LEU A 115 15.08 12.39 -2.24
C LEU A 115 16.58 12.51 -2.60
N ASN A 116 16.94 13.48 -3.43
CA ASN A 116 18.34 13.74 -3.77
C ASN A 116 19.16 14.26 -2.57
N ALA A 117 18.54 14.95 -1.64
CA ALA A 117 19.18 15.42 -0.41
C ALA A 117 19.31 14.35 0.67
N ALA A 118 18.59 13.24 0.55
CA ALA A 118 18.60 12.16 1.55
C ALA A 118 19.97 11.48 1.64
N ALA A 119 20.36 11.12 2.86
CA ALA A 119 21.59 10.36 3.08
C ALA A 119 21.45 8.92 2.53
N PRO A 120 22.54 8.32 2.03
CA PRO A 120 22.53 6.91 1.63
C PRO A 120 22.00 6.00 2.75
N GLY A 121 21.24 4.97 2.40
CA GLY A 121 20.61 4.05 3.35
C GLY A 121 19.30 4.56 3.95
N THR A 122 18.88 5.80 3.68
CA THR A 122 17.58 6.30 4.11
C THR A 122 16.45 5.44 3.53
N ILE A 123 15.49 5.08 4.38
CA ILE A 123 14.27 4.36 4.00
C ILE A 123 13.25 5.38 3.51
N VAL A 124 12.71 5.17 2.32
CA VAL A 124 11.68 6.04 1.75
C VAL A 124 10.37 5.26 1.64
N VAL A 125 9.36 5.71 2.37
CA VAL A 125 8.01 5.14 2.32
C VAL A 125 7.25 5.80 1.19
N LEU A 126 6.82 5.02 0.21
CA LEU A 126 6.17 5.46 -1.01
C LEU A 126 4.79 4.81 -1.14
N HIS A 127 3.73 5.59 -1.34
CA HIS A 127 2.46 5.01 -1.74
C HIS A 127 2.57 4.49 -3.17
N ALA A 128 2.32 3.20 -3.36
CA ALA A 128 2.42 2.57 -4.68
C ALA A 128 1.33 3.08 -5.65
N CYS A 129 0.15 3.37 -5.11
CA CYS A 129 -0.99 3.93 -5.82
C CYS A 129 -1.98 4.57 -4.84
N CYS A 130 -2.86 5.44 -5.34
CA CYS A 130 -3.96 6.04 -4.59
C CYS A 130 -3.48 6.72 -3.30
N HIS A 131 -2.60 7.69 -3.45
CA HIS A 131 -1.94 8.36 -2.33
C HIS A 131 -2.92 8.85 -1.26
N ASN A 132 -2.71 8.42 -0.03
CA ASN A 132 -3.48 8.85 1.14
C ASN A 132 -2.70 9.95 1.91
N PRO A 133 -3.27 11.19 2.07
CA PRO A 133 -4.67 11.55 1.89
C PRO A 133 -5.01 12.23 0.57
N THR A 134 -4.04 12.57 -0.28
CA THR A 134 -4.23 13.56 -1.34
C THR A 134 -5.04 13.07 -2.55
N GLY A 135 -5.05 11.77 -2.84
CA GLY A 135 -5.64 11.23 -4.05
C GLY A 135 -4.88 11.56 -5.34
N TYR A 136 -3.69 12.14 -5.24
CA TYR A 136 -2.83 12.45 -6.37
C TYR A 136 -1.63 11.51 -6.41
N ASP A 137 -1.45 10.83 -7.53
CA ASP A 137 -0.32 9.94 -7.77
C ASP A 137 0.66 10.58 -8.77
N ILE A 138 1.92 10.17 -8.68
CA ILE A 138 2.92 10.51 -9.69
C ILE A 138 2.71 9.65 -10.95
N THR A 139 3.06 10.22 -12.09
CA THR A 139 2.92 9.55 -13.40
C THR A 139 3.93 8.42 -13.58
N PRO A 140 3.70 7.50 -14.54
CA PRO A 140 4.68 6.45 -14.85
C PRO A 140 6.08 6.99 -15.18
N ALA A 141 6.18 8.14 -15.89
CA ALA A 141 7.47 8.76 -16.20
C ALA A 141 8.14 9.37 -14.95
N GLN A 142 7.34 9.91 -14.02
CA GLN A 142 7.85 10.39 -12.75
C GLN A 142 8.33 9.25 -11.86
N TRP A 143 7.67 8.08 -11.90
CA TRP A 143 8.17 6.88 -11.23
C TRP A 143 9.55 6.47 -11.72
N ASP A 144 9.83 6.56 -13.02
CA ASP A 144 11.15 6.24 -13.57
C ASP A 144 12.23 7.16 -12.99
N GLN A 145 11.92 8.45 -12.80
CA GLN A 145 12.84 9.41 -12.17
C GLN A 145 13.04 9.13 -10.67
N VAL A 146 11.96 8.80 -9.94
CA VAL A 146 12.04 8.42 -8.52
C VAL A 146 12.91 7.18 -8.35
N ILE A 147 12.69 6.13 -9.15
CA ILE A 147 13.48 4.89 -9.10
C ILE A 147 14.95 5.16 -9.42
N THR A 148 15.23 5.98 -10.43
CA THR A 148 16.59 6.41 -10.77
C THR A 148 17.26 7.11 -9.59
N THR A 149 16.53 8.01 -8.91
CA THR A 149 17.03 8.73 -7.74
C THR A 149 17.26 7.79 -6.56
N VAL A 150 16.31 6.90 -6.27
CA VAL A 150 16.44 5.88 -5.22
C VAL A 150 17.70 5.05 -5.42
N LYS A 151 17.95 4.61 -6.66
CA LYS A 151 19.15 3.85 -7.02
C LYS A 151 20.42 4.67 -6.88
N ALA A 152 20.46 5.87 -7.46
CA ALA A 152 21.65 6.73 -7.47
C ALA A 152 22.04 7.19 -6.05
N ARG A 153 21.06 7.39 -5.17
CA ARG A 153 21.27 7.82 -3.78
C ARG A 153 21.41 6.67 -2.80
N ASN A 154 21.36 5.41 -3.27
CA ASN A 154 21.39 4.22 -2.43
C ASN A 154 20.33 4.27 -1.31
N LEU A 155 19.08 4.59 -1.66
CA LEU A 155 17.96 4.63 -0.73
C LEU A 155 17.26 3.25 -0.70
N THR A 156 16.57 2.97 0.39
CA THR A 156 15.73 1.75 0.52
C THR A 156 14.28 2.11 0.28
N ALA A 157 13.67 1.61 -0.79
CA ALA A 157 12.26 1.83 -1.07
C ALA A 157 11.38 0.88 -0.26
N PHE A 158 10.36 1.43 0.40
CA PHE A 158 9.28 0.71 1.04
C PHE A 158 7.94 1.17 0.47
N LEU A 159 7.35 0.36 -0.38
CA LEU A 159 6.08 0.64 -1.03
C LEU A 159 4.90 0.23 -0.15
N ASP A 160 3.97 1.15 0.07
CA ASP A 160 2.68 0.87 0.70
C ASP A 160 1.59 0.78 -0.37
N MET A 161 0.95 -0.40 -0.48
CA MET A 161 -0.05 -0.70 -1.50
C MET A 161 -1.37 -1.11 -0.84
N ALA A 162 -2.05 -0.14 -0.22
CA ALA A 162 -3.30 -0.36 0.50
C ALA A 162 -4.55 -0.28 -0.40
N TYR A 163 -4.44 0.26 -1.61
CA TYR A 163 -5.58 0.61 -2.47
C TYR A 163 -5.48 0.07 -3.89
N GLN A 164 -4.73 -1.00 -4.12
CA GLN A 164 -4.61 -1.62 -5.44
C GLN A 164 -6.00 -1.97 -6.00
N GLY A 165 -6.28 -1.52 -7.21
CA GLY A 165 -7.56 -1.70 -7.92
C GLY A 165 -8.54 -0.52 -7.78
N PHE A 166 -8.27 0.46 -6.91
CA PHE A 166 -9.13 1.64 -6.73
C PHE A 166 -8.72 2.86 -7.57
N GLY A 167 -7.54 2.87 -8.16
CA GLY A 167 -7.08 3.92 -9.06
C GLY A 167 -7.61 3.71 -10.48
N HIS A 168 -6.96 2.83 -11.21
CA HIS A 168 -7.24 2.53 -12.61
C HIS A 168 -7.58 1.05 -12.83
N GLY A 169 -6.99 0.13 -12.07
CA GLY A 169 -7.18 -1.30 -12.15
C GLY A 169 -6.11 -2.04 -11.35
N ILE A 170 -6.27 -3.35 -11.21
CA ILE A 170 -5.32 -4.17 -10.45
C ILE A 170 -3.91 -4.12 -11.08
N GLN A 171 -3.82 -4.22 -12.40
CA GLN A 171 -2.54 -4.24 -13.10
C GLN A 171 -1.92 -2.85 -13.21
N GLU A 172 -2.72 -1.86 -13.54
CA GLU A 172 -2.29 -0.47 -13.69
C GLU A 172 -1.76 0.08 -12.36
N ASP A 173 -2.48 -0.15 -11.28
CA ASP A 173 -2.09 0.30 -9.93
C ASP A 173 -0.86 -0.46 -9.40
N GLY A 174 -0.65 -1.69 -9.85
CA GLY A 174 0.52 -2.52 -9.53
C GLY A 174 1.72 -2.30 -10.46
N ALA A 175 1.59 -1.52 -11.54
CA ALA A 175 2.63 -1.39 -12.57
C ALA A 175 3.96 -0.83 -12.03
N VAL A 176 3.93 -0.03 -10.98
CA VAL A 176 5.14 0.50 -10.32
C VAL A 176 6.04 -0.63 -9.79
N ILE A 177 5.47 -1.73 -9.34
CA ILE A 177 6.24 -2.89 -8.85
C ILE A 177 7.13 -3.45 -9.96
N GLN A 178 6.60 -3.57 -11.19
CA GLN A 178 7.36 -4.05 -12.34
C GLN A 178 8.50 -3.10 -12.71
N LYS A 179 8.30 -1.78 -12.54
CA LYS A 179 9.37 -0.79 -12.74
C LYS A 179 10.50 -0.95 -11.71
N PHE A 180 10.16 -1.16 -10.45
CA PHE A 180 11.16 -1.46 -9.40
C PHE A 180 11.89 -2.78 -9.67
N VAL A 181 11.19 -3.83 -10.06
CA VAL A 181 11.80 -5.11 -10.47
C VAL A 181 12.80 -4.89 -11.60
N ALA A 182 12.39 -4.18 -12.67
CA ALA A 182 13.25 -3.90 -13.82
C ALA A 182 14.50 -3.06 -13.49
N SER A 183 14.44 -2.26 -12.42
CA SER A 183 15.59 -1.44 -11.96
C SER A 183 16.71 -2.26 -11.33
N GLY A 184 16.44 -3.50 -10.93
CA GLY A 184 17.37 -4.36 -10.20
C GLY A 184 17.54 -4.02 -8.72
N LEU A 185 16.72 -3.13 -8.16
CA LEU A 185 16.73 -2.79 -6.74
C LEU A 185 16.04 -3.88 -5.91
N SER A 186 16.56 -4.12 -4.72
CA SER A 186 15.81 -4.78 -3.64
C SER A 186 14.88 -3.77 -2.98
N PHE A 187 13.63 -4.15 -2.67
CA PHE A 187 12.66 -3.24 -2.08
C PHE A 187 11.58 -4.01 -1.30
N PHE A 188 10.81 -3.27 -0.52
CA PHE A 188 9.74 -3.77 0.33
C PHE A 188 8.39 -3.35 -0.22
N VAL A 189 7.38 -4.24 -0.11
CA VAL A 189 5.98 -3.94 -0.45
C VAL A 189 5.08 -4.43 0.66
N SER A 190 4.35 -3.50 1.30
CA SER A 190 3.22 -3.86 2.16
C SER A 190 1.94 -3.85 1.35
N THR A 191 1.16 -4.92 1.43
CA THR A 191 -0.14 -5.05 0.78
C THR A 191 -1.26 -5.13 1.81
N SER A 192 -2.45 -4.66 1.46
CA SER A 192 -3.65 -4.75 2.30
C SER A 192 -4.85 -5.21 1.48
N PHE A 193 -5.62 -6.12 2.05
CA PHE A 193 -6.89 -6.58 1.49
C PHE A 193 -8.10 -6.02 2.25
N SER A 194 -7.88 -5.10 3.18
CA SER A 194 -8.96 -4.43 3.94
C SER A 194 -9.98 -3.77 3.01
N LYS A 195 -9.52 -3.06 1.97
CA LYS A 195 -10.38 -2.31 1.05
C LYS A 195 -10.77 -3.15 -0.16
N SER A 196 -9.80 -3.70 -0.88
CA SER A 196 -10.04 -4.42 -2.14
C SER A 196 -10.86 -5.71 -1.99
N PHE A 197 -10.90 -6.29 -0.80
CA PHE A 197 -11.75 -7.44 -0.45
C PHE A 197 -12.85 -7.09 0.58
N SER A 198 -12.94 -5.83 1.01
CA SER A 198 -13.85 -5.41 2.09
C SER A 198 -13.67 -6.20 3.40
N LEU A 199 -12.46 -6.69 3.66
CA LEU A 199 -12.13 -7.52 4.82
C LEU A 199 -11.52 -6.71 5.99
N TYR A 200 -12.01 -5.50 6.21
CA TYR A 200 -11.46 -4.54 7.18
C TYR A 200 -11.18 -5.15 8.56
N GLY A 201 -12.17 -5.85 9.13
CA GLY A 201 -12.09 -6.44 10.46
C GLY A 201 -11.29 -7.75 10.53
N GLU A 202 -11.10 -8.42 9.40
CA GLU A 202 -10.37 -9.70 9.31
C GLU A 202 -8.85 -9.55 9.40
N ARG A 203 -8.33 -8.33 9.28
CA ARG A 203 -6.90 -8.00 9.40
C ARG A 203 -6.03 -8.79 8.43
N VAL A 204 -6.30 -8.66 7.14
CA VAL A 204 -5.61 -9.39 6.07
C VAL A 204 -4.70 -8.47 5.27
N GLY A 205 -3.43 -8.80 5.24
CA GLY A 205 -2.41 -8.09 4.48
C GLY A 205 -1.15 -8.94 4.34
N GLY A 206 -0.10 -8.36 3.83
CA GLY A 206 1.16 -9.04 3.64
C GLY A 206 2.35 -8.09 3.56
N LEU A 207 3.53 -8.66 3.77
CA LEU A 207 4.79 -8.02 3.45
C LEU A 207 5.51 -8.89 2.44
N SER A 208 5.94 -8.28 1.34
CA SER A 208 6.83 -8.89 0.36
C SER A 208 8.16 -8.14 0.29
N VAL A 209 9.25 -8.87 0.16
CA VAL A 209 10.60 -8.31 -0.01
C VAL A 209 11.21 -8.93 -1.25
N LEU A 210 11.58 -8.10 -2.22
CA LEU A 210 12.39 -8.53 -3.36
C LEU A 210 13.85 -8.54 -2.95
N CYS A 211 14.47 -9.70 -3.04
CA CYS A 211 15.86 -9.97 -2.69
C CYS A 211 16.74 -10.12 -3.94
N ALA A 212 18.06 -10.09 -3.76
CA ALA A 212 19.01 -10.27 -4.84
C ALA A 212 18.98 -11.70 -5.41
N ASP A 213 18.80 -12.69 -4.56
CA ASP A 213 18.77 -14.11 -4.91
C ASP A 213 17.92 -14.93 -3.93
N LYS A 214 17.78 -16.24 -4.22
CA LYS A 214 17.02 -17.19 -3.41
C LYS A 214 17.64 -17.42 -2.02
N GLU A 215 18.94 -17.34 -1.90
CA GLU A 215 19.62 -17.53 -0.61
C GLU A 215 19.38 -16.35 0.32
N GLU A 216 19.45 -15.13 -0.20
CA GLU A 216 19.07 -13.94 0.54
C GLU A 216 17.58 -13.98 0.95
N THR A 217 16.70 -14.42 0.04
CA THR A 217 15.27 -14.63 0.34
C THR A 217 15.07 -15.54 1.55
N SER A 218 15.80 -16.64 1.61
CA SER A 218 15.73 -17.58 2.75
C SER A 218 16.20 -16.94 4.05
N ARG A 219 17.30 -16.16 4.01
CA ARG A 219 17.80 -15.42 5.18
C ARG A 219 16.82 -14.36 5.65
N VAL A 220 16.28 -13.56 4.72
CA VAL A 220 15.28 -12.52 5.01
C VAL A 220 14.03 -13.16 5.63
N LEU A 221 13.49 -14.23 5.03
CA LEU A 221 12.32 -14.94 5.54
C LEU A 221 12.54 -15.48 6.95
N SER A 222 13.71 -16.04 7.23
CA SER A 222 14.09 -16.49 8.58
C SER A 222 14.02 -15.36 9.61
N GLN A 223 14.53 -14.17 9.27
CA GLN A 223 14.52 -13.01 10.17
C GLN A 223 13.12 -12.38 10.32
N LEU A 224 12.34 -12.33 9.24
CA LEU A 224 10.94 -11.90 9.29
C LEU A 224 10.11 -12.78 10.24
N LYS A 225 10.32 -14.09 10.22
CA LYS A 225 9.66 -15.03 11.16
C LYS A 225 9.97 -14.71 12.63
N ILE A 226 11.21 -14.32 12.95
CA ILE A 226 11.56 -13.90 14.32
C ILE A 226 10.77 -12.63 14.70
N VAL A 227 10.69 -11.65 13.79
CA VAL A 227 9.92 -10.41 14.01
C VAL A 227 8.44 -10.70 14.20
N ILE A 228 7.84 -11.52 13.33
CA ILE A 228 6.43 -11.94 13.43
C ILE A 228 6.18 -12.64 14.77
N ARG A 229 7.05 -13.59 15.13
CA ARG A 229 6.90 -14.39 16.35
C ARG A 229 6.82 -13.53 17.60
N THR A 230 7.56 -12.44 17.65
CA THR A 230 7.58 -11.53 18.80
C THR A 230 6.50 -10.44 18.74
N ASN A 231 5.90 -10.18 17.59
CA ASN A 231 4.81 -9.21 17.45
C ASN A 231 3.42 -9.82 17.75
N TYR A 232 3.05 -10.90 17.06
CA TYR A 232 1.73 -11.53 17.17
C TYR A 232 1.75 -13.06 16.99
N SER A 233 2.92 -13.68 17.06
CA SER A 233 3.13 -15.13 16.98
C SER A 233 2.89 -15.72 15.58
N ASN A 234 1.71 -15.58 15.03
CA ASN A 234 1.28 -16.03 13.71
C ASN A 234 0.00 -15.26 13.31
N PRO A 235 -0.31 -15.14 12.02
CA PRO A 235 -1.48 -14.41 11.56
C PRO A 235 -2.78 -15.21 11.76
N PRO A 236 -3.97 -14.55 11.70
CA PRO A 236 -5.26 -15.22 11.76
C PRO A 236 -5.57 -15.99 10.47
N THR A 237 -6.37 -17.06 10.60
CA THR A 237 -6.63 -18.00 9.49
C THR A 237 -7.72 -17.50 8.53
N HIS A 238 -8.87 -17.04 9.06
CA HIS A 238 -10.11 -16.89 8.30
C HIS A 238 -9.96 -15.98 7.07
N GLY A 239 -9.61 -14.73 7.28
CA GLY A 239 -9.49 -13.77 6.17
C GLY A 239 -8.41 -14.15 5.15
N GLY A 240 -7.27 -14.69 5.61
CA GLY A 240 -6.22 -15.19 4.72
C GLY A 240 -6.69 -16.34 3.85
N ALA A 241 -7.46 -17.27 4.39
CA ALA A 241 -8.04 -18.40 3.65
C ALA A 241 -9.07 -17.93 2.60
N ILE A 242 -9.87 -16.90 2.91
CA ILE A 242 -10.79 -16.27 1.94
C ILE A 242 -10.00 -15.71 0.75
N VAL A 243 -8.99 -14.90 1.01
CA VAL A 243 -8.16 -14.28 -0.05
C VAL A 243 -7.48 -15.35 -0.89
N ALA A 244 -6.87 -16.35 -0.25
CA ALA A 244 -6.25 -17.48 -0.96
C ALA A 244 -7.25 -18.24 -1.84
N GLY A 245 -8.46 -18.49 -1.33
CA GLY A 245 -9.52 -19.17 -2.07
C GLY A 245 -10.05 -18.37 -3.27
N VAL A 246 -10.15 -17.05 -3.14
CA VAL A 246 -10.58 -16.18 -4.25
C VAL A 246 -9.48 -16.04 -5.30
N LEU A 247 -8.26 -15.71 -4.89
CA LEU A 247 -7.15 -15.50 -5.83
C LEU A 247 -6.69 -16.81 -6.50
N GLY A 248 -6.85 -17.94 -5.83
CA GLY A 248 -6.50 -19.27 -6.35
C GLY A 248 -7.56 -19.89 -7.27
N ASN A 249 -8.74 -19.27 -7.42
CA ASN A 249 -9.80 -19.74 -8.28
C ASN A 249 -10.04 -18.71 -9.40
N PRO A 250 -9.86 -19.05 -10.70
CA PRO A 250 -9.98 -18.10 -11.81
C PRO A 250 -11.36 -17.43 -11.90
N GLU A 251 -12.45 -18.16 -11.64
CA GLU A 251 -13.81 -17.62 -11.70
C GLU A 251 -14.08 -16.64 -10.56
N LEU A 252 -13.69 -16.99 -9.34
CA LEU A 252 -13.83 -16.12 -8.16
C LEU A 252 -12.92 -14.90 -8.29
N ARG A 253 -11.73 -15.05 -8.82
CA ARG A 253 -10.83 -13.94 -9.09
C ARG A 253 -11.43 -12.96 -10.11
N ALA A 254 -11.95 -13.45 -11.23
CA ALA A 254 -12.58 -12.61 -12.24
C ALA A 254 -13.80 -11.86 -11.68
N LEU A 255 -14.62 -12.53 -10.85
CA LEU A 255 -15.75 -11.89 -10.18
C LEU A 255 -15.27 -10.80 -9.21
N TRP A 256 -14.28 -11.07 -8.39
CA TRP A 256 -13.68 -10.09 -7.47
C TRP A 256 -13.14 -8.86 -8.23
N GLU A 257 -12.41 -9.06 -9.33
CA GLU A 257 -11.89 -7.95 -10.13
C GLU A 257 -13.02 -7.10 -10.74
N SER A 258 -14.12 -7.74 -11.17
CA SER A 258 -15.32 -7.06 -11.69
C SER A 258 -15.99 -6.23 -10.60
N GLU A 259 -16.26 -6.80 -9.43
CA GLU A 259 -16.90 -6.09 -8.29
C GLU A 259 -16.03 -4.93 -7.80
N LEU A 260 -14.72 -5.11 -7.75
CA LEU A 260 -13.77 -4.04 -7.42
C LEU A 260 -13.82 -2.91 -8.47
N GLY A 261 -13.97 -3.26 -9.75
CA GLY A 261 -14.19 -2.32 -10.83
C GLY A 261 -15.48 -1.51 -10.65
N GLU A 262 -16.57 -2.14 -10.24
CA GLU A 262 -17.84 -1.46 -9.93
C GLU A 262 -17.68 -0.47 -8.77
N MET A 263 -16.99 -0.84 -7.69
CA MET A 263 -16.69 0.06 -6.58
C MET A 263 -15.89 1.29 -7.05
N ARG A 264 -14.86 1.08 -7.88
CA ARG A 264 -14.04 2.17 -8.46
C ARG A 264 -14.88 3.13 -9.31
N VAL A 265 -15.73 2.60 -10.17
CA VAL A 265 -16.65 3.39 -11.03
C VAL A 265 -17.62 4.19 -10.16
N ARG A 266 -18.19 3.57 -9.12
CA ARG A 266 -19.11 4.24 -8.19
C ARG A 266 -18.41 5.41 -7.48
N ILE A 267 -17.19 5.23 -6.99
CA ILE A 267 -16.44 6.30 -6.31
C ILE A 267 -16.21 7.48 -7.25
N LYS A 268 -15.81 7.22 -8.50
CA LYS A 268 -15.65 8.27 -9.54
C LYS A 268 -16.96 9.00 -9.80
N ALA A 269 -18.06 8.28 -9.92
CA ALA A 269 -19.38 8.86 -10.12
C ALA A 269 -19.84 9.72 -8.94
N MET A 270 -19.52 9.32 -7.68
CA MET A 270 -19.85 10.12 -6.50
C MET A 270 -19.05 11.43 -6.45
N ARG A 271 -17.77 11.43 -6.83
CA ARG A 271 -16.98 12.67 -6.96
C ARG A 271 -17.59 13.62 -8.00
N GLN A 272 -17.99 13.09 -9.17
CA GLN A 272 -18.65 13.90 -10.18
C GLN A 272 -19.96 14.48 -9.69
N LYS A 273 -20.80 13.67 -9.03
CA LYS A 273 -22.06 14.13 -8.43
C LYS A 273 -21.85 15.23 -7.39
N LEU A 274 -20.80 15.12 -6.57
CA LEU A 274 -20.46 16.15 -5.58
C LEU A 274 -20.14 17.49 -6.29
N VAL A 275 -19.28 17.45 -7.28
CA VAL A 275 -18.88 18.65 -8.05
C VAL A 275 -20.09 19.27 -8.77
N ASP A 276 -20.91 18.47 -9.44
CA ASP A 276 -22.11 18.91 -10.13
C ASP A 276 -23.13 19.51 -9.15
N GLY A 277 -23.32 18.90 -7.99
CA GLY A 277 -24.19 19.38 -6.93
C GLY A 277 -23.74 20.73 -6.34
N LEU A 278 -22.44 20.89 -6.08
CA LEU A 278 -21.88 22.16 -5.61
C LEU A 278 -22.07 23.28 -6.64
N LYS A 279 -21.83 22.97 -7.92
CA LYS A 279 -22.05 23.91 -9.02
C LYS A 279 -23.52 24.31 -9.14
N ALA A 280 -24.43 23.33 -9.07
CA ALA A 280 -25.89 23.58 -9.12
C ALA A 280 -26.37 24.40 -7.91
N ALA A 281 -25.73 24.27 -6.76
CA ALA A 281 -25.99 25.08 -5.56
C ALA A 281 -25.39 26.50 -5.62
N GLY A 282 -24.76 26.87 -6.74
CA GLY A 282 -24.21 28.23 -6.93
C GLY A 282 -22.89 28.47 -6.20
N ILE A 283 -22.17 27.43 -5.79
CA ILE A 283 -20.84 27.57 -5.17
C ILE A 283 -19.87 28.07 -6.24
N ALA A 284 -19.33 29.27 -6.04
CA ALA A 284 -18.40 29.90 -6.98
C ALA A 284 -16.99 29.32 -6.94
N GLN A 285 -16.63 28.62 -5.85
CA GLN A 285 -15.31 27.98 -5.71
C GLN A 285 -15.17 26.84 -6.71
N GLU A 286 -14.06 26.85 -7.45
CA GLU A 286 -13.73 25.77 -8.36
C GLU A 286 -13.41 24.48 -7.58
N MET A 287 -14.21 23.44 -7.80
CA MET A 287 -14.12 22.16 -7.10
C MET A 287 -13.87 20.97 -8.04
N SER A 288 -13.67 21.21 -9.34
CA SER A 288 -13.44 20.12 -10.34
C SER A 288 -12.20 19.29 -10.05
N PHE A 289 -11.23 19.85 -9.33
CA PHE A 289 -10.03 19.13 -8.91
C PHE A 289 -10.33 17.84 -8.13
N ILE A 290 -11.48 17.74 -7.46
CA ILE A 290 -11.91 16.52 -6.76
C ILE A 290 -12.07 15.35 -7.75
N THR A 291 -12.49 15.61 -8.98
CA THR A 291 -12.69 14.58 -10.00
C THR A 291 -11.40 14.06 -10.60
N THR A 292 -10.28 14.76 -10.44
CA THR A 292 -8.96 14.32 -10.90
C THR A 292 -8.24 13.42 -9.90
N GLN A 293 -8.72 13.37 -8.65
CA GLN A 293 -8.18 12.52 -7.61
C GLN A 293 -8.60 11.06 -7.82
N ILE A 294 -7.76 10.13 -7.39
CA ILE A 294 -7.99 8.69 -7.52
C ILE A 294 -7.95 7.98 -6.16
N GLY A 295 -8.43 6.75 -6.12
CA GLY A 295 -8.54 5.98 -4.88
C GLY A 295 -9.82 6.28 -4.12
N MET A 296 -9.87 5.93 -2.85
CA MET A 296 -11.06 6.02 -2.01
C MET A 296 -11.25 7.40 -1.36
N LEU A 297 -10.21 8.22 -1.32
CA LEU A 297 -10.19 9.49 -0.61
C LEU A 297 -10.42 10.66 -1.55
N SER A 298 -11.03 11.74 -1.04
CA SER A 298 -11.16 13.02 -1.74
C SER A 298 -10.63 14.13 -0.84
N TYR A 299 -9.49 14.70 -1.23
CA TYR A 299 -8.84 15.75 -0.49
C TYR A 299 -9.46 17.10 -0.87
N SER A 300 -10.39 17.58 -0.03
CA SER A 300 -11.20 18.76 -0.31
C SER A 300 -10.44 20.09 -0.18
N GLY A 301 -9.34 20.11 0.57
CA GLY A 301 -8.62 21.34 0.92
C GLY A 301 -9.33 22.19 1.98
N LEU A 302 -10.38 21.67 2.63
CA LEU A 302 -11.05 22.34 3.75
C LEU A 302 -10.13 22.39 4.97
N SER A 303 -10.17 23.51 5.70
CA SER A 303 -9.44 23.66 6.95
C SER A 303 -10.04 22.81 8.07
N LYS A 304 -9.25 22.56 9.13
CA LYS A 304 -9.73 21.88 10.33
C LYS A 304 -11.01 22.49 10.89
N ASP A 305 -11.06 23.82 10.98
CA ASP A 305 -12.22 24.53 11.52
C ASP A 305 -13.45 24.36 10.62
N GLN A 306 -13.26 24.38 9.29
CA GLN A 306 -14.35 24.11 8.34
C GLN A 306 -14.85 22.67 8.49
N MET A 307 -13.98 21.69 8.68
CA MET A 307 -14.37 20.29 8.92
C MET A 307 -15.10 20.11 10.26
N VAL A 308 -14.66 20.81 11.32
CA VAL A 308 -15.36 20.84 12.61
C VAL A 308 -16.77 21.42 12.44
N ARG A 309 -16.91 22.53 11.72
CA ARG A 309 -18.23 23.13 11.44
C ARG A 309 -19.14 22.21 10.64
N LEU A 310 -18.63 21.54 9.60
CA LEU A 310 -19.43 20.56 8.84
C LEU A 310 -19.99 19.47 9.76
N ARG A 311 -19.18 18.96 10.69
CA ARG A 311 -19.61 17.94 11.63
C ARG A 311 -20.62 18.47 12.65
N THR A 312 -20.34 19.61 13.30
CA THR A 312 -21.12 20.11 14.43
C THR A 312 -22.42 20.82 14.01
N GLU A 313 -22.40 21.54 12.89
CA GLU A 313 -23.55 22.32 12.42
C GLU A 313 -24.42 21.55 11.42
N PHE A 314 -23.82 20.63 10.63
CA PHE A 314 -24.50 19.99 9.50
C PHE A 314 -24.52 18.46 9.57
N GLY A 315 -23.85 17.84 10.57
CA GLY A 315 -23.77 16.37 10.68
C GLY A 315 -23.00 15.70 9.54
N VAL A 316 -22.14 16.45 8.82
CA VAL A 316 -21.31 15.91 7.74
C VAL A 316 -19.93 15.56 8.29
N TYR A 317 -19.56 14.32 8.13
CA TYR A 317 -18.30 13.76 8.61
C TYR A 317 -17.36 13.52 7.41
N GLY A 318 -16.10 13.91 7.56
CA GLY A 318 -15.06 13.70 6.56
C GLY A 318 -13.75 13.26 7.21
#